data_72b1158bb825a52d4b4522fdba6adb6f
#
_entry.id   72b1158bb825a52d4b4522fdba6adb6f
#
_cell.length_a   1.000
_cell.length_b   1.000
_cell.length_c   1.000
_cell.angle_alpha   90.00
_cell.angle_beta   90.00
_cell.angle_gamma   90.00
#
_symmetry.space_group_name_H-M   'P 1'
#
loop_
_entity.id
_entity.type
_entity.pdbx_description
1 polymer ?
#
loop_
_entity_poly.entity_id
_entity_poly.type
_entity_poly.pdbx_seq_one_letter_code
_entity_poly.pdbx_strand_id
1 'polypeptide(L)'
;MDTQRVFLAVILSLVILLGYQFLFVPPQPVNAPPAATSTGPAPETTANPLDPYIPTSPLNTAPNIPSAAFQHQGKDITVETPLYTAVISSAGGGFKSFKLKNYKEFMGEGSDNKELVTTTLPRELPLYFSWNTEPVDAVVPAYTADKEKIEVESGDNFLALNTTLPSGIEITRTMTFNADEYQIQLHVNIENTSEHQVQGAPYLSATNSPFGQSKKNQFLFQGPALFQNGVLEEIKPDSLRKDGPQVRTGQIDWVAFEDTYFMAGIMPANSSQQTVHLASADGIKVSTVLTSSPVIIPPGNQKQFEYTLFFGPKKLSTLQEVGSNLDKIVNFGWFDILAKPMLYLLNFLFGYVHNYGWAIILVTIVIKLLFWPIAHKGMKSMKTMQKIQPKMAKLREKYGDNKEALNREMIQLYKTYKVNPVGGCLPMLLQIPVFFALYKVLLQTIELRHAPFMLWITDLSAPDRLGIGINIPYLEGIPILTLLMGGSMYLQQKMTPTTGDPMQAKIMKFLPLIFIFMFLNFASGLVLYWFINNVLSIAQQYAINKSD
;
A
#
# COMPACT_ATOMS: atom_id res chain seq x y z
N MET A 1 -22.87 -5.65 37.94
CA MET A 1 -21.86 -4.99 37.09
C MET A 1 -22.61 -4.12 36.10
N ASP A 2 -22.33 -2.83 36.08
CA ASP A 2 -23.06 -1.84 35.26
C ASP A 2 -22.91 -2.12 33.78
N THR A 3 -23.99 -2.40 33.10
CA THR A 3 -24.04 -2.64 31.64
C THR A 3 -23.41 -1.47 30.87
N GLN A 4 -23.43 -0.26 31.45
CA GLN A 4 -22.76 0.94 30.96
C GLN A 4 -21.23 0.83 31.00
N ARG A 5 -20.69 0.36 32.11
CA ARG A 5 -19.24 0.15 32.27
C ARG A 5 -18.74 -0.96 31.37
N VAL A 6 -19.55 -1.99 31.16
CA VAL A 6 -19.24 -3.08 30.22
C VAL A 6 -19.29 -2.58 28.78
N PHE A 7 -20.29 -1.78 28.39
CA PHE A 7 -20.38 -1.24 27.05
C PHE A 7 -19.31 -0.15 26.78
N LEU A 8 -19.06 0.72 27.75
CA LEU A 8 -17.97 1.70 27.68
C LEU A 8 -16.61 0.99 27.67
N ALA A 9 -16.43 -0.06 28.49
CA ALA A 9 -15.23 -0.87 28.49
C ALA A 9 -15.04 -1.62 27.17
N VAL A 10 -16.11 -2.13 26.55
CA VAL A 10 -16.08 -2.79 25.24
C VAL A 10 -15.72 -1.78 24.13
N ILE A 11 -16.33 -0.60 24.11
CA ILE A 11 -15.97 0.45 23.15
C ILE A 11 -14.55 0.96 23.40
N LEU A 12 -14.19 1.24 24.65
CA LEU A 12 -12.85 1.69 25.00
C LEU A 12 -11.81 0.60 24.72
N SER A 13 -12.12 -0.67 25.03
CA SER A 13 -11.27 -1.81 24.66
C SER A 13 -11.16 -1.98 23.15
N LEU A 14 -12.23 -1.77 22.40
CA LEU A 14 -12.22 -1.85 20.95
C LEU A 14 -11.41 -0.68 20.34
N VAL A 15 -11.57 0.52 20.88
CA VAL A 15 -10.78 1.70 20.50
C VAL A 15 -9.32 1.55 20.93
N ILE A 16 -9.05 1.02 22.13
CA ILE A 16 -7.70 0.74 22.60
C ILE A 16 -7.09 -0.44 21.84
N LEU A 17 -7.84 -1.52 21.56
CA LEU A 17 -7.37 -2.66 20.76
C LEU A 17 -7.09 -2.27 19.32
N LEU A 18 -7.97 -1.50 18.69
CA LEU A 18 -7.74 -0.93 17.37
C LEU A 18 -6.58 0.06 17.40
N GLY A 19 -6.55 0.96 18.38
CA GLY A 19 -5.44 1.90 18.57
C GLY A 19 -4.12 1.20 18.90
N TYR A 20 -4.14 0.17 19.74
CA TYR A 20 -2.95 -0.62 20.09
C TYR A 20 -2.46 -1.47 18.90
N GLN A 21 -3.35 -2.13 18.17
CA GLN A 21 -2.98 -2.83 16.93
C GLN A 21 -2.36 -1.88 15.89
N PHE A 22 -2.88 -0.64 15.79
CA PHE A 22 -2.35 0.35 14.86
C PHE A 22 -1.06 1.04 15.34
N LEU A 23 -0.86 1.15 16.66
CA LEU A 23 0.27 1.90 17.23
C LEU A 23 1.44 1.01 17.69
N PHE A 24 1.19 -0.25 18.08
CA PHE A 24 2.16 -1.03 18.84
C PHE A 24 2.37 -2.48 18.36
N VAL A 25 1.53 -3.05 17.50
CA VAL A 25 1.71 -4.44 17.02
C VAL A 25 2.39 -4.42 15.66
N PRO A 26 3.66 -4.83 15.54
CA PRO A 26 4.24 -5.14 14.24
C PRO A 26 3.47 -6.32 13.61
N PRO A 27 3.31 -6.38 12.29
CA PRO A 27 2.70 -7.53 11.63
C PRO A 27 3.49 -8.80 12.02
N GLN A 28 2.80 -9.76 12.61
CA GLN A 28 3.42 -11.05 12.92
C GLN A 28 3.73 -11.77 11.60
N PRO A 29 4.91 -12.39 11.47
CA PRO A 29 5.17 -13.28 10.36
C PRO A 29 4.19 -14.46 10.44
N VAL A 30 3.43 -14.65 9.38
CA VAL A 30 2.47 -15.75 9.27
C VAL A 30 3.24 -17.05 9.16
N ASN A 31 3.17 -17.85 10.25
CA ASN A 31 3.46 -19.28 10.32
C ASN A 31 4.84 -19.78 9.87
N ALA A 32 5.79 -19.80 10.80
CA ALA A 32 6.75 -20.90 10.84
C ALA A 32 6.06 -22.15 11.45
N PRO A 33 6.26 -23.37 10.91
CA PRO A 33 5.75 -24.59 11.53
C PRO A 33 6.34 -24.75 12.94
N PRO A 34 5.60 -25.31 13.91
CA PRO A 34 6.11 -25.45 15.26
C PRO A 34 7.36 -26.35 15.27
N ALA A 35 8.45 -25.80 15.77
CA ALA A 35 9.66 -26.56 16.06
C ALA A 35 9.31 -27.59 17.14
N ALA A 36 9.49 -28.88 16.81
CA ALA A 36 9.33 -29.98 17.73
C ALA A 36 10.33 -29.84 18.89
N THR A 37 9.81 -29.63 20.08
CA THR A 37 10.56 -29.73 21.33
C THR A 37 10.98 -31.17 21.54
N SER A 38 12.22 -31.51 21.30
CA SER A 38 12.84 -32.74 21.76
C SER A 38 13.61 -32.46 23.05
N THR A 39 13.01 -32.82 24.17
CA THR A 39 13.71 -32.97 25.43
C THR A 39 14.41 -34.33 25.44
N GLY A 40 15.76 -34.31 25.50
CA GLY A 40 16.57 -35.49 25.76
C GLY A 40 17.97 -35.08 26.21
N PRO A 41 18.56 -35.71 27.22
CA PRO A 41 19.75 -35.23 27.89
C PRO A 41 21.04 -35.51 27.10
N ALA A 42 22.00 -34.64 27.28
CA ALA A 42 23.33 -34.69 26.68
C ALA A 42 24.11 -35.96 27.10
N PRO A 43 24.97 -36.47 26.23
CA PRO A 43 26.22 -37.09 26.64
C PRO A 43 27.43 -36.26 26.18
N GLU A 44 28.32 -36.02 27.11
CA GLU A 44 29.68 -35.57 26.86
C GLU A 44 30.42 -36.58 25.96
N THR A 45 31.11 -36.11 24.96
CA THR A 45 32.21 -36.87 24.35
C THR A 45 33.25 -35.90 23.75
N THR A 46 34.36 -35.97 24.34
CA THR A 46 35.75 -35.62 23.96
C THR A 46 36.06 -35.14 22.56
N ALA A 47 36.87 -34.10 22.55
CA ALA A 47 37.51 -33.43 21.43
C ALA A 47 38.37 -34.34 20.52
N ASN A 48 38.35 -34.06 19.24
CA ASN A 48 39.61 -34.02 18.43
C ASN A 48 39.43 -33.05 17.25
N PRO A 49 40.50 -32.30 16.91
CA PRO A 49 40.41 -31.12 16.09
C PRO A 49 40.74 -31.42 14.61
N LEU A 50 39.86 -30.94 13.73
CA LEU A 50 40.24 -30.63 12.35
C LEU A 50 39.51 -29.35 11.95
N ASP A 51 40.22 -28.24 12.05
CA ASP A 51 39.82 -26.92 11.57
C ASP A 51 39.59 -26.91 10.04
N PRO A 52 38.50 -26.29 9.59
CA PRO A 52 38.52 -25.57 8.34
C PRO A 52 38.71 -24.08 8.66
N TYR A 53 39.84 -23.57 8.27
CA TYR A 53 40.27 -22.19 8.23
C TYR A 53 39.19 -21.26 7.69
N ILE A 54 38.56 -20.47 8.57
CA ILE A 54 37.75 -19.31 8.20
C ILE A 54 38.67 -18.10 8.30
N PRO A 55 39.00 -17.42 7.21
CA PRO A 55 39.74 -16.17 7.29
C PRO A 55 38.82 -15.08 7.86
N THR A 56 38.97 -14.77 9.12
CA THR A 56 38.49 -13.51 9.70
C THR A 56 39.41 -12.39 9.22
N SER A 57 38.99 -11.67 8.18
CA SER A 57 39.63 -10.39 7.87
C SER A 57 39.26 -9.36 8.94
N PRO A 58 40.23 -8.62 9.46
CA PRO A 58 39.98 -7.54 10.44
C PRO A 58 39.23 -6.40 9.72
N LEU A 59 38.24 -5.84 10.43
CA LEU A 59 37.62 -4.57 10.06
C LEU A 59 38.73 -3.50 9.94
N ASN A 60 39.18 -3.26 8.73
CA ASN A 60 40.01 -2.10 8.44
C ASN A 60 39.12 -0.86 8.42
N THR A 61 39.42 0.06 9.32
CA THR A 61 39.02 1.47 9.27
C THR A 61 39.07 1.98 7.83
N ALA A 62 37.93 2.45 7.33
CA ALA A 62 37.80 3.05 6.03
C ALA A 62 38.91 4.10 5.79
N PRO A 63 39.67 3.99 4.71
CA PRO A 63 40.54 5.09 4.30
C PRO A 63 39.61 6.24 3.85
N ASN A 64 39.89 7.39 4.39
CA ASN A 64 39.31 8.67 4.01
C ASN A 64 39.72 8.97 2.56
N ILE A 65 38.96 8.48 1.60
CA ILE A 65 39.18 8.77 0.16
C ILE A 65 38.68 10.20 -0.03
N PRO A 66 39.55 11.12 -0.53
CA PRO A 66 39.12 12.49 -0.78
C PRO A 66 37.96 12.50 -1.75
N SER A 67 36.92 13.22 -1.43
CA SER A 67 35.75 13.51 -2.26
C SER A 67 36.12 14.44 -3.45
N ALA A 68 37.22 14.14 -4.14
CA ALA A 68 37.70 14.93 -5.26
C ALA A 68 37.56 14.12 -6.55
N ALA A 69 36.64 14.59 -7.40
CA ALA A 69 36.72 14.53 -8.84
C ALA A 69 36.63 13.15 -9.54
N PHE A 70 35.43 12.53 -9.54
CA PHE A 70 34.97 11.81 -10.72
C PHE A 70 33.63 12.40 -11.18
N GLN A 71 33.61 13.68 -11.54
CA GLN A 71 32.57 14.26 -12.37
C GLN A 71 32.85 13.86 -13.84
N HIS A 72 32.65 12.58 -14.18
CA HIS A 72 32.27 12.29 -15.53
C HIS A 72 30.84 12.79 -15.65
N GLN A 73 30.66 13.99 -16.23
CA GLN A 73 29.35 14.43 -16.71
C GLN A 73 28.96 13.46 -17.81
N GLY A 74 28.20 12.43 -17.44
CA GLY A 74 27.66 11.47 -18.40
C GLY A 74 26.75 12.21 -19.38
N LYS A 75 26.74 11.79 -20.62
CA LYS A 75 25.73 12.22 -21.59
C LYS A 75 24.38 11.65 -21.18
N ASP A 76 23.34 12.45 -21.32
CA ASP A 76 21.96 12.04 -21.09
C ASP A 76 21.38 11.45 -22.38
N ILE A 77 20.77 10.26 -22.28
CA ILE A 77 20.07 9.57 -23.36
C ILE A 77 18.58 9.66 -23.06
N THR A 78 17.79 10.22 -23.98
CA THR A 78 16.35 10.40 -23.79
C THR A 78 15.56 9.35 -24.54
N VAL A 79 14.63 8.71 -23.85
CA VAL A 79 13.64 7.77 -24.40
C VAL A 79 12.26 8.36 -24.22
N GLU A 80 11.54 8.50 -25.31
CA GLU A 80 10.16 9.01 -25.32
C GLU A 80 9.20 7.95 -25.83
N THR A 81 8.18 7.64 -25.02
CA THR A 81 7.04 6.78 -25.37
C THR A 81 5.73 7.56 -25.19
N PRO A 82 4.58 7.05 -25.65
CA PRO A 82 3.28 7.63 -25.32
C PRO A 82 2.98 7.67 -23.81
N LEU A 83 3.54 6.75 -23.03
CA LEU A 83 3.26 6.58 -21.60
C LEU A 83 4.22 7.34 -20.68
N TYR A 84 5.50 7.47 -21.07
CA TYR A 84 6.54 8.07 -20.23
C TYR A 84 7.66 8.72 -21.03
N THR A 85 8.44 9.55 -20.35
CA THR A 85 9.74 10.04 -20.80
C THR A 85 10.80 9.58 -19.81
N ALA A 86 11.78 8.80 -20.26
CA ALA A 86 12.91 8.36 -19.46
C ALA A 86 14.19 9.05 -19.89
N VAL A 87 15.05 9.41 -18.92
CA VAL A 87 16.40 9.92 -19.16
C VAL A 87 17.38 8.97 -18.51
N ILE A 88 18.31 8.42 -19.31
CA ILE A 88 19.32 7.48 -18.86
C ILE A 88 20.66 8.21 -18.85
N SER A 89 21.42 8.09 -17.76
CA SER A 89 22.76 8.64 -17.67
C SER A 89 23.78 7.66 -18.24
N SER A 90 24.68 8.10 -19.10
CA SER A 90 25.81 7.28 -19.53
C SER A 90 26.81 6.99 -18.39
N ALA A 91 26.80 7.79 -17.31
CA ALA A 91 27.52 7.49 -16.09
C ALA A 91 26.70 6.51 -15.24
N GLY A 92 27.14 5.24 -15.19
CA GLY A 92 26.48 4.18 -14.45
C GLY A 92 25.30 3.51 -15.17
N GLY A 93 24.79 4.10 -16.26
CA GLY A 93 23.71 3.51 -17.08
C GLY A 93 22.35 3.41 -16.37
N GLY A 94 22.12 4.19 -15.31
CA GLY A 94 20.86 4.21 -14.58
C GLY A 94 19.90 5.28 -15.05
N PHE A 95 18.61 5.18 -14.63
CA PHE A 95 17.61 6.21 -14.89
C PHE A 95 17.89 7.47 -14.05
N LYS A 96 18.13 8.58 -14.70
CA LYS A 96 18.25 9.92 -14.09
C LYS A 96 16.89 10.59 -13.89
N SER A 97 15.92 10.24 -14.74
CA SER A 97 14.51 10.68 -14.66
C SER A 97 13.61 9.63 -15.30
N PHE A 98 12.40 9.48 -14.77
CA PHE A 98 11.36 8.63 -15.34
C PHE A 98 9.99 9.26 -15.09
N LYS A 99 9.50 10.04 -16.05
CA LYS A 99 8.28 10.84 -15.92
C LYS A 99 7.10 10.19 -16.62
N LEU A 100 6.03 9.92 -15.88
CA LEU A 100 4.79 9.35 -16.41
C LEU A 100 3.93 10.43 -17.06
N LYS A 101 3.65 10.33 -18.37
CA LYS A 101 2.91 11.36 -19.13
C LYS A 101 1.44 11.46 -18.73
N ASN A 102 0.83 10.34 -18.34
CA ASN A 102 -0.60 10.25 -17.98
C ASN A 102 -0.89 10.58 -16.50
N TYR A 103 0.14 10.90 -15.71
CA TYR A 103 0.00 11.19 -14.29
C TYR A 103 0.71 12.48 -13.92
N LYS A 104 -0.01 13.37 -13.26
CA LYS A 104 0.53 14.66 -12.78
C LYS A 104 0.99 14.54 -11.32
N GLU A 105 1.95 15.37 -10.92
CA GLU A 105 2.40 15.42 -9.51
C GLU A 105 1.28 15.92 -8.61
N PHE A 106 0.63 17.04 -9.00
CA PHE A 106 -0.49 17.67 -8.29
C PHE A 106 -1.65 17.96 -9.24
N MET A 107 -2.83 18.22 -8.67
CA MET A 107 -3.95 18.77 -9.41
C MET A 107 -3.70 20.24 -9.75
N GLY A 108 -3.95 20.63 -11.00
CA GLY A 108 -3.89 22.02 -11.46
C GLY A 108 -3.16 22.19 -12.79
N GLU A 109 -3.44 23.31 -13.46
CA GLU A 109 -2.76 23.72 -14.67
C GLU A 109 -1.29 24.04 -14.34
N GLY A 110 -0.35 23.52 -15.13
CA GLY A 110 1.09 23.72 -14.93
C GLY A 110 1.77 22.71 -14.00
N SER A 111 1.07 21.71 -13.48
CA SER A 111 1.71 20.65 -12.73
C SER A 111 2.59 19.78 -13.61
N ASP A 112 3.80 19.49 -13.13
CA ASP A 112 4.73 18.56 -13.79
C ASP A 112 4.16 17.13 -13.85
N ASN A 113 4.69 16.37 -14.80
CA ASN A 113 4.42 14.93 -14.89
C ASN A 113 5.05 14.21 -13.70
N LYS A 114 4.42 13.11 -13.28
CA LYS A 114 4.85 12.30 -12.12
C LYS A 114 6.25 11.73 -12.34
N GLU A 115 7.20 12.12 -11.50
CA GLU A 115 8.58 11.61 -11.49
C GLU A 115 8.69 10.38 -10.55
N LEU A 116 9.35 9.32 -11.04
CA LEU A 116 9.60 8.10 -10.27
C LEU A 116 11.08 7.92 -9.87
N VAL A 117 11.98 8.78 -10.31
CA VAL A 117 13.37 8.77 -9.86
C VAL A 117 13.54 9.82 -8.77
N THR A 118 14.07 9.42 -7.61
CA THR A 118 14.17 10.28 -6.43
C THR A 118 15.60 10.53 -5.98
N THR A 119 16.58 10.04 -6.77
CA THR A 119 18.02 10.13 -6.48
C THR A 119 18.75 10.80 -7.63
N THR A 120 19.91 11.39 -7.34
CA THR A 120 20.72 12.13 -8.32
C THR A 120 22.15 11.62 -8.45
N LEU A 121 22.64 10.87 -7.44
CA LEU A 121 23.99 10.33 -7.46
C LEU A 121 24.09 9.13 -8.42
N PRO A 122 25.08 9.05 -9.31
CA PRO A 122 25.17 7.98 -10.31
C PRO A 122 25.06 6.57 -9.77
N ARG A 123 25.64 6.27 -8.59
CA ARG A 123 25.56 4.94 -7.95
C ARG A 123 24.20 4.63 -7.31
N GLU A 124 23.39 5.66 -7.07
CA GLU A 124 22.06 5.53 -6.46
C GLU A 124 20.96 5.49 -7.52
N LEU A 125 21.26 5.81 -8.78
CA LEU A 125 20.26 5.79 -9.85
C LEU A 125 19.66 4.38 -9.99
N PRO A 126 18.34 4.29 -10.18
CA PRO A 126 17.73 3.01 -10.52
C PRO A 126 18.41 2.36 -11.73
N LEU A 127 18.62 1.04 -11.65
CA LEU A 127 19.33 0.22 -12.64
C LEU A 127 20.84 0.46 -12.72
N TYR A 128 21.46 1.05 -11.71
CA TYR A 128 22.92 1.01 -11.63
C TYR A 128 23.38 -0.45 -11.60
N PHE A 129 24.33 -0.78 -12.47
CA PHE A 129 24.85 -2.14 -12.62
C PHE A 129 26.35 -2.19 -12.32
N SER A 130 26.76 -3.16 -11.51
CA SER A 130 28.17 -3.49 -11.27
C SER A 130 28.41 -4.99 -11.39
N TRP A 131 29.64 -5.35 -11.70
CA TRP A 131 30.09 -6.73 -11.83
C TRP A 131 31.06 -7.09 -10.73
N ASN A 132 30.77 -8.14 -9.98
CA ASN A 132 31.61 -8.73 -8.91
C ASN A 132 32.04 -7.77 -7.80
N THR A 133 31.44 -6.60 -7.70
CA THR A 133 31.70 -5.60 -6.67
C THR A 133 30.40 -4.98 -6.24
N GLU A 134 30.16 -4.89 -4.92
CA GLU A 134 28.95 -4.22 -4.42
C GLU A 134 28.89 -2.77 -4.92
N PRO A 135 27.69 -2.24 -5.25
CA PRO A 135 27.53 -0.93 -5.86
C PRO A 135 28.15 0.22 -5.07
N VAL A 136 28.21 0.11 -3.75
CA VAL A 136 28.80 1.13 -2.85
C VAL A 136 30.30 1.30 -3.07
N ASP A 137 31.02 0.22 -3.42
CA ASP A 137 32.47 0.19 -3.61
C ASP A 137 32.85 0.24 -5.10
N ALA A 138 31.90 0.03 -6.00
CA ALA A 138 32.17 -0.05 -7.44
C ALA A 138 32.56 1.34 -8.01
N VAL A 139 33.51 1.35 -8.94
CA VAL A 139 33.78 2.51 -9.79
C VAL A 139 32.61 2.71 -10.74
N VAL A 140 32.13 3.97 -10.88
CA VAL A 140 31.03 4.28 -11.80
C VAL A 140 31.51 4.07 -13.24
N PRO A 141 30.99 3.08 -13.98
CA PRO A 141 31.40 2.86 -15.35
C PRO A 141 30.82 3.95 -16.27
N ALA A 142 31.59 4.33 -17.27
CA ALA A 142 31.11 5.19 -18.35
C ALA A 142 30.62 4.30 -19.50
N TYR A 143 29.35 4.39 -19.84
CA TYR A 143 28.76 3.68 -20.96
C TYR A 143 28.79 4.52 -22.24
N THR A 144 29.03 3.87 -23.37
CA THR A 144 28.80 4.41 -24.70
C THR A 144 27.45 3.92 -25.19
N ALA A 145 26.58 4.84 -25.58
CA ALA A 145 25.28 4.52 -26.14
C ALA A 145 25.32 4.50 -27.68
N ASP A 146 24.53 3.63 -28.28
CA ASP A 146 24.33 3.58 -29.73
C ASP A 146 23.46 4.73 -30.25
N LYS A 147 22.63 5.34 -29.38
CA LYS A 147 21.70 6.44 -29.69
C LYS A 147 21.68 7.45 -28.56
N GLU A 148 21.47 8.74 -28.86
CA GLU A 148 21.29 9.80 -27.86
C GLU A 148 19.79 10.09 -27.58
N LYS A 149 18.92 9.78 -28.55
CA LYS A 149 17.47 9.91 -28.42
C LYS A 149 16.76 8.75 -29.09
N ILE A 150 15.71 8.25 -28.45
CA ILE A 150 14.82 7.20 -28.94
C ILE A 150 13.40 7.67 -28.81
N GLU A 151 12.65 7.62 -29.92
CA GLU A 151 11.21 7.82 -29.95
C GLU A 151 10.54 6.49 -30.27
N VAL A 152 9.62 6.05 -29.39
CA VAL A 152 8.89 4.80 -29.51
C VAL A 152 7.44 5.14 -29.69
N GLU A 153 7.00 5.34 -30.92
CA GLU A 153 5.63 5.69 -31.26
C GLU A 153 4.72 4.46 -31.33
N SER A 154 5.25 3.32 -31.73
CA SER A 154 4.55 2.04 -31.83
C SER A 154 5.50 0.87 -31.76
N GLY A 155 5.06 -0.27 -31.20
CA GLY A 155 5.86 -1.49 -31.06
C GLY A 155 7.08 -1.30 -30.17
N ASP A 156 8.14 -2.06 -30.47
CA ASP A 156 9.36 -2.12 -29.68
C ASP A 156 10.49 -1.30 -30.30
N ASN A 157 11.30 -0.64 -29.47
CA ASN A 157 12.58 -0.04 -29.85
C ASN A 157 13.61 -0.33 -28.76
N PHE A 158 14.89 -0.34 -29.09
CA PHE A 158 15.95 -0.73 -28.16
C PHE A 158 17.08 0.31 -28.09
N LEU A 159 17.74 0.31 -26.93
CA LEU A 159 18.95 1.06 -26.59
C LEU A 159 20.03 0.10 -26.16
N ALA A 160 21.21 0.19 -26.77
CA ALA A 160 22.39 -0.54 -26.33
C ALA A 160 23.39 0.40 -25.62
N LEU A 161 23.84 -0.02 -24.44
CA LEU A 161 24.86 0.63 -23.64
C LEU A 161 26.05 -0.29 -23.46
N ASN A 162 27.24 0.13 -23.89
CA ASN A 162 28.46 -0.66 -23.86
C ASN A 162 29.52 -0.03 -22.96
N THR A 163 30.24 -0.85 -22.20
CA THR A 163 31.42 -0.44 -21.44
C THR A 163 32.39 -1.59 -21.28
N THR A 164 33.68 -1.27 -21.17
CA THR A 164 34.73 -2.26 -20.89
C THR A 164 35.37 -1.90 -19.54
N LEU A 165 35.37 -2.86 -18.62
CA LEU A 165 36.04 -2.71 -17.34
C LEU A 165 37.55 -2.93 -17.46
N PRO A 166 38.36 -2.33 -16.55
CA PRO A 166 39.82 -2.55 -16.57
C PRO A 166 40.26 -4.02 -16.43
N SER A 167 39.35 -4.87 -15.92
CA SER A 167 39.57 -6.31 -15.78
C SER A 167 39.47 -7.11 -17.10
N GLY A 168 39.20 -6.47 -18.23
CA GLY A 168 38.94 -7.15 -19.50
C GLY A 168 37.54 -7.76 -19.59
N ILE A 169 36.58 -7.23 -18.84
CA ILE A 169 35.19 -7.62 -18.95
C ILE A 169 34.45 -6.57 -19.77
N GLU A 170 33.83 -7.00 -20.85
CA GLU A 170 32.92 -6.16 -21.63
C GLU A 170 31.48 -6.37 -21.20
N ILE A 171 30.75 -5.26 -20.94
CA ILE A 171 29.37 -5.27 -20.50
C ILE A 171 28.52 -4.57 -21.55
N THR A 172 27.60 -5.32 -22.15
CA THR A 172 26.58 -4.79 -23.06
C THR A 172 25.21 -4.88 -22.37
N ARG A 173 24.54 -3.74 -22.23
CA ARG A 173 23.19 -3.67 -21.67
C ARG A 173 22.22 -3.23 -22.75
N THR A 174 21.29 -4.11 -23.12
CA THR A 174 20.24 -3.80 -24.11
C THR A 174 18.91 -3.62 -23.38
N MET A 175 18.33 -2.44 -23.49
CA MET A 175 17.00 -2.14 -22.96
C MET A 175 16.01 -2.07 -24.12
N THR A 176 14.91 -2.83 -24.04
CA THR A 176 13.82 -2.81 -25.01
C THR A 176 12.63 -2.09 -24.41
N PHE A 177 12.15 -1.06 -25.10
CA PHE A 177 11.02 -0.22 -24.70
C PHE A 177 9.85 -0.47 -25.64
N ASN A 178 8.64 -0.61 -25.08
CA ASN A 178 7.39 -0.73 -25.83
C ASN A 178 6.54 0.53 -25.70
N ALA A 179 5.83 0.90 -26.77
CA ALA A 179 5.00 2.10 -26.79
C ALA A 179 3.81 2.06 -25.84
N ASP A 180 3.22 0.87 -25.64
CA ASP A 180 1.96 0.67 -24.95
C ASP A 180 2.12 0.11 -23.52
N GLU A 181 3.38 -0.12 -23.07
CA GLU A 181 3.66 -0.78 -21.81
C GLU A 181 4.57 0.06 -20.90
N TYR A 182 4.40 -0.10 -19.59
CA TYR A 182 5.31 0.44 -18.56
C TYR A 182 6.46 -0.53 -18.23
N GLN A 183 6.44 -1.72 -18.83
CA GLN A 183 7.51 -2.68 -18.65
C GLN A 183 8.64 -2.44 -19.65
N ILE A 184 9.86 -2.75 -19.22
CA ILE A 184 11.08 -2.61 -20.01
C ILE A 184 11.86 -3.91 -19.86
N GLN A 185 12.29 -4.52 -20.96
CA GLN A 185 13.17 -5.68 -20.93
C GLN A 185 14.61 -5.20 -20.85
N LEU A 186 15.38 -5.75 -19.91
CA LEU A 186 16.81 -5.48 -19.76
C LEU A 186 17.61 -6.77 -19.93
N HIS A 187 18.42 -6.83 -20.96
CA HIS A 187 19.41 -7.88 -21.18
C HIS A 187 20.79 -7.35 -20.86
N VAL A 188 21.52 -8.05 -20.00
CA VAL A 188 22.91 -7.72 -19.65
C VAL A 188 23.79 -8.85 -20.10
N ASN A 189 24.61 -8.62 -21.11
CA ASN A 189 25.62 -9.55 -21.62
C ASN A 189 26.98 -9.20 -21.02
N ILE A 190 27.62 -10.17 -20.40
CA ILE A 190 28.96 -10.07 -19.82
C ILE A 190 29.90 -10.95 -20.66
N GLU A 191 30.85 -10.35 -21.35
CA GLU A 191 31.86 -11.06 -22.15
C GLU A 191 33.23 -10.96 -21.48
N ASN A 192 33.91 -12.08 -21.34
CA ASN A 192 35.27 -12.14 -20.84
C ASN A 192 36.26 -12.05 -21.99
N THR A 193 36.80 -10.87 -22.27
CA THR A 193 37.81 -10.62 -23.30
C THR A 193 39.24 -10.77 -22.78
N SER A 194 39.43 -11.15 -21.50
CA SER A 194 40.73 -11.38 -20.89
C SER A 194 41.25 -12.79 -21.21
N GLU A 195 42.54 -13.04 -20.96
CA GLU A 195 43.17 -14.35 -21.17
C GLU A 195 42.90 -15.36 -20.03
N HIS A 196 42.25 -14.93 -18.94
CA HIS A 196 42.00 -15.73 -17.74
C HIS A 196 40.51 -15.92 -17.51
N GLN A 197 40.15 -17.05 -16.88
CA GLN A 197 38.77 -17.22 -16.43
C GLN A 197 38.43 -16.16 -15.35
N VAL A 198 37.23 -15.61 -15.43
CA VAL A 198 36.73 -14.61 -14.46
C VAL A 198 35.53 -15.20 -13.73
N GLN A 199 35.55 -15.10 -12.40
CA GLN A 199 34.41 -15.43 -11.57
C GLN A 199 33.78 -14.13 -11.05
N GLY A 200 32.45 -14.04 -11.11
CA GLY A 200 31.76 -12.86 -10.62
C GLY A 200 30.26 -13.05 -10.54
N ALA A 201 29.62 -12.08 -9.92
CA ALA A 201 28.16 -11.99 -9.81
C ALA A 201 27.66 -10.63 -10.34
N PRO A 202 26.46 -10.57 -10.94
CA PRO A 202 25.82 -9.32 -11.31
C PRO A 202 25.21 -8.66 -10.07
N TYR A 203 25.34 -7.36 -9.95
CA TYR A 203 24.67 -6.54 -8.96
C TYR A 203 23.85 -5.47 -9.69
N LEU A 204 22.52 -5.58 -9.62
CA LEU A 204 21.60 -4.59 -10.17
C LEU A 204 20.95 -3.85 -9.00
N SER A 205 21.15 -2.54 -8.93
CA SER A 205 20.71 -1.76 -7.78
C SER A 205 19.70 -0.68 -8.17
N ALA A 206 18.89 -0.32 -7.20
CA ALA A 206 18.00 0.83 -7.24
C ALA A 206 17.94 1.46 -5.85
N THR A 207 18.18 2.76 -5.76
CA THR A 207 17.95 3.51 -4.54
C THR A 207 16.76 4.41 -4.72
N ASN A 208 15.78 4.28 -3.84
CA ASN A 208 14.52 4.99 -3.92
C ASN A 208 14.13 5.61 -2.58
N SER A 209 13.40 6.70 -2.64
CA SER A 209 12.59 7.25 -1.56
C SER A 209 11.15 7.41 -2.05
N PRO A 210 10.16 7.73 -1.19
CA PRO A 210 8.79 7.95 -1.65
C PRO A 210 8.71 8.91 -2.84
N PHE A 211 7.94 8.54 -3.87
CA PHE A 211 7.87 9.23 -5.16
C PHE A 211 7.10 10.57 -5.10
N GLY A 212 7.23 11.34 -4.06
CA GLY A 212 6.62 12.66 -3.95
C GLY A 212 6.42 13.10 -2.52
N GLN A 213 5.95 14.34 -2.36
CA GLN A 213 5.69 14.95 -1.04
C GLN A 213 4.37 14.46 -0.42
N SER A 214 3.97 13.20 -0.59
CA SER A 214 2.78 12.72 0.08
C SER A 214 2.99 12.75 1.59
N LYS A 215 2.11 13.46 2.31
CA LYS A 215 2.08 13.44 3.79
C LYS A 215 2.07 11.98 4.23
N LYS A 216 2.99 11.59 5.11
CA LYS A 216 3.05 10.24 5.67
C LYS A 216 1.66 9.86 6.17
N ASN A 217 0.99 8.98 5.45
CA ASN A 217 -0.26 8.38 5.91
C ASN A 217 0.11 7.05 6.56
N GLN A 218 -0.02 6.99 7.88
CA GLN A 218 0.33 5.80 8.67
C GLN A 218 -0.48 4.53 8.29
N PHE A 219 -1.55 4.68 7.49
CA PHE A 219 -2.39 3.57 7.01
C PHE A 219 -1.94 3.00 5.66
N LEU A 220 -0.96 3.63 5.02
CA LEU A 220 -0.46 3.28 3.70
C LEU A 220 1.02 2.89 3.79
N PHE A 221 1.36 1.80 3.13
CA PHE A 221 2.75 1.37 3.05
C PHE A 221 3.51 2.21 2.01
N GLN A 222 4.75 2.54 2.34
CA GLN A 222 5.72 3.18 1.44
C GLN A 222 7.09 2.60 1.79
N GLY A 223 7.72 1.94 0.83
CA GLY A 223 9.00 1.31 1.07
C GLY A 223 9.31 0.16 0.12
N PRO A 224 10.36 -0.60 0.40
CA PRO A 224 10.70 -1.79 -0.38
C PRO A 224 9.75 -2.94 -0.07
N ALA A 225 9.34 -3.63 -1.14
CA ALA A 225 8.56 -4.84 -1.09
C ALA A 225 9.21 -5.90 -1.99
N LEU A 226 9.05 -7.18 -1.62
CA LEU A 226 9.51 -8.30 -2.46
C LEU A 226 8.50 -9.44 -2.40
N PHE A 227 8.46 -10.21 -3.49
CA PHE A 227 7.67 -11.43 -3.56
C PHE A 227 8.62 -12.63 -3.60
N GLN A 228 8.68 -13.32 -2.47
CA GLN A 228 9.62 -14.41 -2.23
C GLN A 228 8.88 -15.68 -1.83
N ASN A 229 9.17 -16.81 -2.48
CA ASN A 229 8.59 -18.12 -2.17
C ASN A 229 7.03 -18.08 -2.11
N GLY A 230 6.40 -17.28 -2.98
CA GLY A 230 4.95 -17.13 -3.04
C GLY A 230 4.34 -16.20 -1.97
N VAL A 231 5.15 -15.47 -1.21
CA VAL A 231 4.72 -14.57 -0.14
C VAL A 231 5.19 -13.14 -0.41
N LEU A 232 4.28 -12.18 -0.28
CA LEU A 232 4.60 -10.75 -0.28
C LEU A 232 5.19 -10.34 1.08
N GLU A 233 6.35 -9.72 1.06
CA GLU A 233 6.98 -9.10 2.23
C GLU A 233 7.14 -7.59 1.99
N GLU A 234 6.51 -6.78 2.85
CA GLU A 234 6.63 -5.32 2.89
C GLU A 234 7.59 -4.94 4.04
N ILE A 235 8.71 -4.29 3.73
CA ILE A 235 9.75 -3.96 4.72
C ILE A 235 9.73 -2.45 4.99
N LYS A 236 9.50 -2.07 6.23
CA LYS A 236 9.48 -0.65 6.62
C LYS A 236 10.89 -0.05 6.55
N PRO A 237 11.10 1.06 5.83
CA PRO A 237 12.41 1.72 5.78
C PRO A 237 12.98 2.06 7.17
N ASP A 238 12.12 2.40 8.13
CA ASP A 238 12.53 2.71 9.49
C ASP A 238 13.06 1.49 10.26
N SER A 239 12.64 0.25 9.93
CA SER A 239 13.21 -0.97 10.49
C SER A 239 14.62 -1.21 9.96
N LEU A 240 14.89 -0.94 8.68
CA LEU A 240 16.23 -1.04 8.10
C LEU A 240 17.22 -0.08 8.76
N ARG A 241 16.75 1.10 9.20
CA ARG A 241 17.57 2.05 9.95
C ARG A 241 17.83 1.58 11.37
N LYS A 242 16.84 1.00 12.06
CA LYS A 242 16.91 0.61 13.47
C LYS A 242 17.64 -0.72 13.69
N ASP A 243 17.28 -1.70 12.85
CA ASP A 243 17.70 -3.10 13.00
C ASP A 243 18.91 -3.43 12.11
N GLY A 244 19.33 -2.49 11.25
CA GLY A 244 20.40 -2.65 10.27
C GLY A 244 19.96 -3.19 8.92
N PRO A 245 20.91 -3.35 7.98
CA PRO A 245 20.65 -3.92 6.66
C PRO A 245 20.07 -5.33 6.75
N GLN A 246 19.19 -5.66 5.81
CA GLN A 246 18.55 -6.97 5.72
C GLN A 246 18.88 -7.66 4.41
N VAL A 247 19.02 -8.99 4.46
CA VAL A 247 19.29 -9.83 3.29
C VAL A 247 18.19 -10.86 3.16
N ARG A 248 17.75 -11.09 1.92
CA ARG A 248 16.78 -12.14 1.57
C ARG A 248 17.38 -12.98 0.45
N THR A 249 17.40 -14.28 0.63
CA THR A 249 17.92 -15.24 -0.36
C THR A 249 16.90 -16.32 -0.62
N GLY A 250 16.71 -16.69 -1.88
CA GLY A 250 15.80 -17.75 -2.29
C GLY A 250 15.17 -17.50 -3.65
N GLN A 251 13.96 -18.06 -3.85
CA GLN A 251 13.18 -17.79 -5.04
C GLN A 251 12.51 -16.41 -4.89
N ILE A 252 13.04 -15.43 -5.61
CA ILE A 252 12.56 -14.05 -5.61
C ILE A 252 12.00 -13.76 -7.00
N ASP A 253 10.67 -13.62 -7.09
CA ASP A 253 10.02 -13.34 -8.36
C ASP A 253 10.20 -11.88 -8.74
N TRP A 254 10.19 -10.98 -7.75
CA TRP A 254 10.47 -9.56 -7.94
C TRP A 254 10.85 -8.86 -6.62
N VAL A 255 11.54 -7.74 -6.77
CA VAL A 255 11.78 -6.74 -5.73
C VAL A 255 11.38 -5.38 -6.27
N ALA A 256 10.73 -4.56 -5.45
CA ALA A 256 10.25 -3.25 -5.84
C ALA A 256 10.36 -2.24 -4.69
N PHE A 257 10.40 -0.97 -5.03
CA PHE A 257 10.03 0.13 -4.14
C PHE A 257 8.65 0.62 -4.53
N GLU A 258 7.78 0.78 -3.55
CA GLU A 258 6.41 1.24 -3.79
C GLU A 258 6.01 2.40 -2.89
N ASP A 259 5.13 3.24 -3.40
CA ASP A 259 4.31 4.14 -2.60
C ASP A 259 2.82 3.77 -2.73
N THR A 260 1.92 4.69 -2.36
CA THR A 260 0.47 4.45 -2.43
C THR A 260 0.00 4.08 -3.83
N TYR A 261 0.52 4.75 -4.86
CA TYR A 261 -0.03 4.72 -6.22
C TYR A 261 0.93 4.23 -7.28
N PHE A 262 2.24 4.27 -7.02
CA PHE A 262 3.27 3.97 -8.00
C PHE A 262 4.29 2.98 -7.45
N MET A 263 5.01 2.34 -8.37
CA MET A 263 6.08 1.44 -8.03
C MET A 263 7.21 1.49 -9.06
N ALA A 264 8.41 1.11 -8.61
CA ALA A 264 9.57 0.81 -9.43
C ALA A 264 10.07 -0.59 -9.04
N GLY A 265 10.02 -1.55 -9.95
CA GLY A 265 10.29 -2.96 -9.66
C GLY A 265 11.25 -3.61 -10.64
N ILE A 266 11.95 -4.63 -10.18
CA ILE A 266 12.89 -5.46 -10.92
C ILE A 266 12.47 -6.92 -10.75
N MET A 267 12.26 -7.61 -11.86
CA MET A 267 11.89 -9.02 -11.95
C MET A 267 13.01 -9.77 -12.68
N PRO A 268 13.80 -10.63 -12.01
CA PRO A 268 14.76 -11.47 -12.69
C PRO A 268 14.03 -12.54 -13.51
N ALA A 269 14.46 -12.80 -14.75
CA ALA A 269 13.87 -13.86 -15.57
C ALA A 269 14.05 -15.25 -14.93
N ASN A 270 15.18 -15.46 -14.22
CA ASN A 270 15.40 -16.61 -13.37
C ASN A 270 15.24 -16.23 -11.90
N SER A 271 14.10 -16.54 -11.30
CA SER A 271 13.79 -16.23 -9.90
C SER A 271 14.52 -17.12 -8.89
N SER A 272 15.09 -18.27 -9.33
CA SER A 272 15.74 -19.22 -8.43
C SER A 272 17.08 -18.69 -7.90
N GLN A 273 17.29 -18.79 -6.57
CA GLN A 273 18.56 -18.44 -5.90
C GLN A 273 19.04 -16.99 -6.16
N GLN A 274 18.12 -16.05 -6.08
CA GLN A 274 18.44 -14.63 -6.03
C GLN A 274 18.71 -14.19 -4.60
N THR A 275 19.50 -13.13 -4.45
CA THR A 275 19.73 -12.47 -3.15
C THR A 275 19.41 -10.99 -3.29
N VAL A 276 18.64 -10.46 -2.34
CA VAL A 276 18.32 -9.04 -2.23
C VAL A 276 18.92 -8.49 -0.95
N HIS A 277 19.72 -7.44 -1.08
CA HIS A 277 20.25 -6.65 0.02
C HIS A 277 19.44 -5.36 0.12
N LEU A 278 18.97 -5.06 1.32
CA LEU A 278 18.16 -3.88 1.63
C LEU A 278 18.81 -3.08 2.74
N ALA A 279 19.07 -1.81 2.51
CA ALA A 279 19.69 -0.92 3.49
C ALA A 279 19.06 0.47 3.47
N SER A 280 18.97 1.10 4.64
CA SER A 280 18.52 2.49 4.79
C SER A 280 19.27 3.14 5.94
N ALA A 281 19.94 4.26 5.68
CA ALA A 281 20.65 5.01 6.72
C ALA A 281 19.73 5.98 7.47
N ASP A 282 18.74 6.56 6.77
CA ASP A 282 17.86 7.62 7.28
C ASP A 282 16.43 7.13 7.62
N GLY A 283 16.09 5.89 7.25
CA GLY A 283 14.74 5.35 7.40
C GLY A 283 13.73 5.90 6.39
N ILE A 284 14.19 6.51 5.29
CA ILE A 284 13.38 7.09 4.22
C ILE A 284 13.88 6.60 2.87
N LYS A 285 15.15 6.84 2.56
CA LYS A 285 15.83 6.39 1.35
C LYS A 285 16.31 4.97 1.54
N VAL A 286 15.96 4.07 0.63
CA VAL A 286 16.31 2.66 0.67
C VAL A 286 17.15 2.30 -0.53
N SER A 287 18.30 1.70 -0.29
CA SER A 287 19.10 1.01 -1.29
C SER A 287 18.67 -0.44 -1.37
N THR A 288 18.32 -0.87 -2.57
CA THR A 288 17.94 -2.25 -2.91
C THR A 288 18.95 -2.77 -3.92
N VAL A 289 19.58 -3.90 -3.64
CA VAL A 289 20.56 -4.54 -4.51
C VAL A 289 20.13 -5.98 -4.78
N LEU A 290 19.84 -6.29 -6.02
CA LEU A 290 19.53 -7.65 -6.49
C LEU A 290 20.80 -8.27 -7.08
N THR A 291 21.15 -9.47 -6.62
CA THR A 291 22.30 -10.25 -7.11
C THR A 291 21.93 -11.72 -7.22
N SER A 292 22.64 -12.44 -8.07
CA SER A 292 22.53 -13.90 -8.21
C SER A 292 23.82 -14.58 -7.77
N SER A 293 23.80 -15.92 -7.73
CA SER A 293 25.01 -16.71 -7.42
C SER A 293 26.14 -16.39 -8.41
N PRO A 294 27.40 -16.34 -7.95
CA PRO A 294 28.54 -16.10 -8.80
C PRO A 294 28.66 -17.15 -9.93
N VAL A 295 29.04 -16.70 -11.12
CA VAL A 295 29.27 -17.54 -12.29
C VAL A 295 30.74 -17.44 -12.75
N ILE A 296 31.22 -18.49 -13.36
CA ILE A 296 32.56 -18.52 -13.97
C ILE A 296 32.40 -18.32 -15.48
N ILE A 297 33.15 -17.37 -16.04
CA ILE A 297 33.16 -17.06 -17.48
C ILE A 297 34.58 -17.33 -17.99
N PRO A 298 34.78 -18.40 -18.79
CA PRO A 298 36.09 -18.68 -19.43
C PRO A 298 36.48 -17.56 -20.41
N PRO A 299 37.77 -17.47 -20.78
CA PRO A 299 38.23 -16.56 -21.84
C PRO A 299 37.43 -16.70 -23.13
N GLY A 300 37.04 -15.59 -23.74
CA GLY A 300 36.30 -15.56 -25.01
C GLY A 300 34.84 -16.02 -24.90
N ASN A 301 34.33 -16.30 -23.67
CA ASN A 301 32.95 -16.71 -23.46
C ASN A 301 32.14 -15.56 -22.86
N GLN A 302 30.82 -15.68 -23.00
CA GLN A 302 29.87 -14.68 -22.50
C GLN A 302 28.79 -15.32 -21.60
N LYS A 303 28.20 -14.51 -20.74
CA LYS A 303 27.04 -14.86 -19.89
C LYS A 303 26.00 -13.79 -19.97
N GLN A 304 24.75 -14.17 -20.19
CA GLN A 304 23.61 -13.28 -20.27
C GLN A 304 22.77 -13.37 -19.00
N PHE A 305 22.29 -12.19 -18.53
CA PHE A 305 21.33 -12.02 -17.46
C PHE A 305 20.15 -11.20 -17.98
N GLU A 306 18.95 -11.61 -17.62
CA GLU A 306 17.72 -11.00 -18.13
C GLU A 306 16.85 -10.54 -16.98
N TYR A 307 16.30 -9.33 -17.10
CA TYR A 307 15.42 -8.72 -16.13
C TYR A 307 14.25 -8.05 -16.85
N THR A 308 13.08 -8.16 -16.26
CA THR A 308 11.95 -7.31 -16.62
C THR A 308 11.84 -6.19 -15.57
N LEU A 309 11.70 -4.96 -16.02
CA LEU A 309 11.58 -3.79 -15.18
C LEU A 309 10.18 -3.24 -15.30
N PHE A 310 9.65 -2.71 -14.22
CA PHE A 310 8.35 -2.02 -14.24
C PHE A 310 8.47 -0.70 -13.49
N PHE A 311 8.18 0.40 -14.19
CA PHE A 311 8.15 1.75 -13.62
C PHE A 311 6.79 2.36 -13.97
N GLY A 312 5.85 2.38 -13.04
CA GLY A 312 4.51 2.81 -13.40
C GLY A 312 3.50 2.80 -12.26
N PRO A 313 2.22 2.95 -12.62
CA PRO A 313 1.11 2.96 -11.68
C PRO A 313 0.80 1.56 -11.14
N LYS A 314 0.40 1.49 -9.87
CA LYS A 314 -0.09 0.24 -9.24
C LYS A 314 -1.54 -0.06 -9.66
N LYS A 315 -1.78 -0.12 -10.97
CA LYS A 315 -3.07 -0.48 -11.54
C LYS A 315 -3.17 -1.99 -11.67
N LEU A 316 -4.17 -2.59 -10.99
CA LEU A 316 -4.28 -4.04 -10.87
C LEU A 316 -4.31 -4.76 -12.24
N SER A 317 -5.05 -4.25 -13.23
CA SER A 317 -5.10 -4.83 -14.59
C SER A 317 -3.74 -4.82 -15.27
N THR A 318 -3.05 -3.68 -15.23
CA THR A 318 -1.71 -3.53 -15.84
C THR A 318 -0.69 -4.47 -15.19
N LEU A 319 -0.72 -4.60 -13.86
CA LEU A 319 0.19 -5.49 -13.14
C LEU A 319 -0.08 -6.97 -13.42
N GLN A 320 -1.34 -7.34 -13.67
CA GLN A 320 -1.71 -8.70 -14.10
C GLN A 320 -1.20 -9.03 -15.51
N GLU A 321 -1.19 -8.06 -16.42
CA GLU A 321 -0.66 -8.21 -17.77
C GLU A 321 0.86 -8.43 -17.77
N VAL A 322 1.60 -7.74 -16.89
CA VAL A 322 3.06 -7.94 -16.71
C VAL A 322 3.38 -9.36 -16.22
N GLY A 323 2.53 -9.96 -15.41
CA GLY A 323 2.75 -11.31 -14.88
C GLY A 323 3.67 -11.36 -13.67
N SER A 324 4.43 -12.45 -13.52
CA SER A 324 5.39 -12.70 -12.41
C SER A 324 4.81 -12.43 -11.00
N ASN A 325 3.49 -12.58 -10.82
CA ASN A 325 2.78 -12.25 -9.57
C ASN A 325 2.92 -10.78 -9.14
N LEU A 326 3.20 -9.85 -10.06
CA LEU A 326 3.38 -8.45 -9.73
C LEU A 326 2.08 -7.80 -9.19
N ASP A 327 0.92 -8.33 -9.57
CA ASP A 327 -0.40 -7.93 -9.04
C ASP A 327 -0.54 -8.10 -7.52
N LYS A 328 0.30 -8.94 -6.88
CA LYS A 328 0.30 -9.15 -5.43
C LYS A 328 0.78 -7.94 -4.64
N ILE A 329 1.46 -6.99 -5.28
CA ILE A 329 1.84 -5.71 -4.65
C ILE A 329 0.60 -4.86 -4.31
N VAL A 330 -0.53 -5.06 -5.03
CA VAL A 330 -1.83 -4.47 -4.65
C VAL A 330 -2.42 -5.30 -3.52
N ASN A 331 -2.08 -4.91 -2.29
CA ASN A 331 -2.39 -5.64 -1.06
C ASN A 331 -3.26 -4.79 -0.12
N PHE A 332 -4.49 -5.24 0.13
CA PHE A 332 -5.39 -4.60 1.10
C PHE A 332 -5.33 -5.26 2.48
N GLY A 333 -4.35 -6.15 2.69
CA GLY A 333 -4.16 -6.89 3.94
C GLY A 333 -5.33 -7.83 4.25
N TRP A 334 -5.77 -7.88 5.50
CA TRP A 334 -6.85 -8.74 5.97
C TRP A 334 -8.18 -8.57 5.19
N PHE A 335 -8.36 -7.42 4.57
CA PHE A 335 -9.57 -7.10 3.82
C PHE A 335 -9.49 -7.47 2.34
N ASP A 336 -8.40 -8.07 1.87
CA ASP A 336 -8.16 -8.40 0.46
C ASP A 336 -9.31 -9.20 -0.17
N ILE A 337 -9.86 -10.16 0.59
CA ILE A 337 -10.99 -11.00 0.19
C ILE A 337 -12.27 -10.21 -0.14
N LEU A 338 -12.47 -9.07 0.52
CA LEU A 338 -13.62 -8.18 0.28
C LEU A 338 -13.22 -7.01 -0.65
N ALA A 339 -12.02 -6.51 -0.49
CA ALA A 339 -11.54 -5.31 -1.18
C ALA A 339 -11.33 -5.55 -2.68
N LYS A 340 -10.70 -6.66 -3.09
CA LYS A 340 -10.51 -6.98 -4.52
C LYS A 340 -11.83 -7.14 -5.29
N PRO A 341 -12.83 -7.92 -4.83
CA PRO A 341 -14.13 -7.94 -5.46
C PRO A 341 -14.82 -6.57 -5.54
N MET A 342 -14.65 -5.72 -4.51
CA MET A 342 -15.18 -4.35 -4.54
C MET A 342 -14.46 -3.47 -5.57
N LEU A 343 -13.15 -3.61 -5.72
CA LEU A 343 -12.37 -2.92 -6.75
C LEU A 343 -12.81 -3.35 -8.15
N TYR A 344 -12.97 -4.66 -8.38
CA TYR A 344 -13.50 -5.16 -9.66
C TYR A 344 -14.90 -4.64 -9.94
N LEU A 345 -15.79 -4.64 -8.94
CA LEU A 345 -17.14 -4.09 -9.09
C LEU A 345 -17.10 -2.57 -9.38
N LEU A 346 -16.22 -1.83 -8.69
CA LEU A 346 -16.05 -0.39 -8.92
C LEU A 346 -15.62 -0.10 -10.35
N ASN A 347 -14.59 -0.81 -10.84
CA ASN A 347 -14.07 -0.64 -12.20
C ASN A 347 -15.08 -1.12 -13.27
N PHE A 348 -15.80 -2.20 -13.00
CA PHE A 348 -16.89 -2.66 -13.86
C PHE A 348 -17.98 -1.59 -14.01
N LEU A 349 -18.45 -1.02 -12.91
CA LEU A 349 -19.47 0.03 -12.95
C LEU A 349 -18.93 1.32 -13.57
N PHE A 350 -17.67 1.66 -13.34
CA PHE A 350 -17.01 2.79 -14.00
C PHE A 350 -17.04 2.64 -15.54
N GLY A 351 -16.87 1.44 -16.07
CA GLY A 351 -16.95 1.16 -17.50
C GLY A 351 -18.29 1.57 -18.15
N TYR A 352 -19.38 1.66 -17.36
CA TYR A 352 -20.68 2.13 -17.83
C TYR A 352 -20.92 3.62 -17.61
N VAL A 353 -20.52 4.13 -16.42
CA VAL A 353 -20.86 5.50 -16.03
C VAL A 353 -19.74 6.52 -16.29
N HIS A 354 -18.54 6.06 -16.59
CA HIS A 354 -17.33 6.86 -16.87
C HIS A 354 -17.03 7.95 -15.84
N ASN A 355 -17.46 7.73 -14.58
CA ASN A 355 -17.24 8.63 -13.46
C ASN A 355 -17.16 7.82 -12.16
N TYR A 356 -16.01 7.91 -11.45
CA TYR A 356 -15.79 7.12 -10.22
C TYR A 356 -16.72 7.54 -9.08
N GLY A 357 -17.14 8.80 -8.98
CA GLY A 357 -18.11 9.22 -7.96
C GLY A 357 -19.47 8.53 -8.13
N TRP A 358 -19.98 8.44 -9.35
CA TRP A 358 -21.19 7.66 -9.67
C TRP A 358 -20.96 6.16 -9.46
N ALA A 359 -19.78 5.63 -9.81
CA ALA A 359 -19.46 4.24 -9.56
C ALA A 359 -19.46 3.91 -8.05
N ILE A 360 -18.93 4.78 -7.19
CA ILE A 360 -18.99 4.65 -5.72
C ILE A 360 -20.44 4.62 -5.23
N ILE A 361 -21.29 5.49 -5.75
CA ILE A 361 -22.73 5.50 -5.42
C ILE A 361 -23.38 4.17 -5.78
N LEU A 362 -23.14 3.67 -6.99
CA LEU A 362 -23.70 2.41 -7.46
C LEU A 362 -23.17 1.21 -6.65
N VAL A 363 -21.87 1.15 -6.36
CA VAL A 363 -21.29 0.14 -5.45
C VAL A 363 -21.99 0.17 -4.10
N THR A 364 -22.24 1.38 -3.55
CA THR A 364 -22.92 1.54 -2.27
C THR A 364 -24.34 0.99 -2.33
N ILE A 365 -25.07 1.24 -3.43
CA ILE A 365 -26.43 0.72 -3.65
C ILE A 365 -26.41 -0.80 -3.73
N VAL A 366 -25.48 -1.39 -4.51
CA VAL A 366 -25.34 -2.86 -4.64
C VAL A 366 -25.08 -3.51 -3.30
N ILE A 367 -24.13 -2.98 -2.53
CA ILE A 367 -23.81 -3.46 -1.18
C ILE A 367 -25.05 -3.35 -0.26
N LYS A 368 -25.78 -2.24 -0.34
CA LYS A 368 -26.98 -2.01 0.44
C LYS A 368 -28.10 -2.99 0.12
N LEU A 369 -28.30 -3.29 -1.17
CA LEU A 369 -29.26 -4.30 -1.62
C LEU A 369 -28.87 -5.70 -1.16
N LEU A 370 -27.60 -6.05 -1.20
CA LEU A 370 -27.09 -7.35 -0.73
C LEU A 370 -27.38 -7.55 0.77
N PHE A 371 -27.17 -6.52 1.57
CA PHE A 371 -27.40 -6.56 3.03
C PHE A 371 -28.83 -6.18 3.43
N TRP A 372 -29.70 -5.81 2.49
CA TRP A 372 -31.08 -5.40 2.76
C TRP A 372 -31.84 -6.33 3.68
N PRO A 373 -31.90 -7.67 3.45
CA PRO A 373 -32.71 -8.56 4.26
C PRO A 373 -32.24 -8.59 5.73
N ILE A 374 -30.94 -8.52 5.97
CA ILE A 374 -30.36 -8.52 7.33
C ILE A 374 -30.64 -7.17 8.02
N ALA A 375 -30.42 -6.07 7.31
CA ALA A 375 -30.67 -4.72 7.81
C ALA A 375 -32.15 -4.51 8.10
N HIS A 376 -33.05 -5.01 7.24
CA HIS A 376 -34.49 -4.92 7.45
C HIS A 376 -34.94 -5.62 8.74
N LYS A 377 -34.47 -6.86 9.00
CA LYS A 377 -34.75 -7.60 10.23
C LYS A 377 -34.22 -6.84 11.47
N GLY A 378 -33.02 -6.28 11.38
CA GLY A 378 -32.42 -5.48 12.45
C GLY A 378 -33.25 -4.22 12.78
N MET A 379 -33.61 -3.44 11.75
CA MET A 379 -34.43 -2.22 11.92
C MET A 379 -35.84 -2.52 12.44
N LYS A 380 -36.47 -3.62 12.02
CA LYS A 380 -37.75 -4.07 12.57
C LYS A 380 -37.65 -4.43 14.06
N SER A 381 -36.55 -5.10 14.48
CA SER A 381 -36.26 -5.36 15.88
C SER A 381 -36.10 -4.06 16.69
N MET A 382 -35.41 -3.07 16.14
CA MET A 382 -35.25 -1.74 16.75
C MET A 382 -36.59 -1.02 16.91
N LYS A 383 -37.48 -1.06 15.92
CA LYS A 383 -38.85 -0.48 16.01
C LYS A 383 -39.66 -1.13 17.14
N THR A 384 -39.58 -2.45 17.28
CA THR A 384 -40.22 -3.16 18.38
C THR A 384 -39.61 -2.79 19.74
N MET A 385 -38.28 -2.62 19.80
CA MET A 385 -37.57 -2.12 20.98
C MET A 385 -38.09 -0.74 21.40
N GLN A 386 -38.33 0.18 20.45
CA GLN A 386 -38.91 1.50 20.72
C GLN A 386 -40.28 1.41 21.34
N LYS A 387 -41.16 0.48 20.87
CA LYS A 387 -42.53 0.29 21.43
C LYS A 387 -42.51 -0.18 22.88
N ILE A 388 -41.49 -0.94 23.32
CA ILE A 388 -41.36 -1.43 24.69
C ILE A 388 -40.56 -0.49 25.61
N GLN A 389 -39.98 0.59 25.07
CA GLN A 389 -39.16 1.56 25.82
C GLN A 389 -39.89 2.14 27.07
N PRO A 390 -41.19 2.54 27.01
CA PRO A 390 -41.90 3.01 28.20
C PRO A 390 -42.05 1.93 29.28
N LYS A 391 -42.15 0.64 28.90
CA LYS A 391 -42.19 -0.48 29.85
C LYS A 391 -40.83 -0.70 30.50
N MET A 392 -39.76 -0.55 29.74
CA MET A 392 -38.38 -0.60 30.26
C MET A 392 -38.12 0.52 31.27
N ALA A 393 -38.62 1.72 31.00
CA ALA A 393 -38.50 2.86 31.93
C ALA A 393 -39.20 2.56 33.27
N LYS A 394 -40.43 2.02 33.24
CA LYS A 394 -41.15 1.58 34.44
C LYS A 394 -40.43 0.48 35.23
N LEU A 395 -39.80 -0.48 34.54
CA LEU A 395 -39.01 -1.52 35.22
C LEU A 395 -37.77 -0.93 35.90
N ARG A 396 -37.12 0.03 35.27
CA ARG A 396 -35.99 0.74 35.90
C ARG A 396 -36.39 1.55 37.12
N GLU A 397 -37.52 2.22 37.07
CA GLU A 397 -38.05 2.94 38.21
C GLU A 397 -38.40 1.99 39.37
N LYS A 398 -39.00 0.84 39.05
CA LYS A 398 -39.42 -0.16 40.06
C LYS A 398 -38.25 -0.94 40.69
N TYR A 399 -37.23 -1.27 39.90
CA TYR A 399 -36.15 -2.16 40.33
C TYR A 399 -34.76 -1.50 40.27
N GLY A 400 -34.68 -0.15 40.19
CA GLY A 400 -33.42 0.59 39.99
C GLY A 400 -32.34 0.28 41.00
N ASP A 401 -32.73 0.03 42.26
CA ASP A 401 -31.82 -0.28 43.35
C ASP A 401 -31.39 -1.78 43.35
N ASN A 402 -32.16 -2.67 42.70
CA ASN A 402 -31.88 -4.07 42.60
C ASN A 402 -31.51 -4.47 41.15
N LYS A 403 -30.24 -4.37 40.84
CA LYS A 403 -29.72 -4.64 39.48
C LYS A 403 -29.99 -6.06 38.99
N GLU A 404 -30.01 -7.02 39.88
CA GLU A 404 -30.22 -8.43 39.55
C GLU A 404 -31.69 -8.69 39.18
N ALA A 405 -32.63 -8.19 39.96
CA ALA A 405 -34.06 -8.21 39.66
C ALA A 405 -34.38 -7.44 38.37
N LEU A 406 -33.78 -6.24 38.18
CA LEU A 406 -33.94 -5.46 36.97
C LEU A 406 -33.48 -6.22 35.72
N ASN A 407 -32.30 -6.85 35.74
CA ASN A 407 -31.79 -7.63 34.61
C ASN A 407 -32.70 -8.82 34.31
N ARG A 408 -33.19 -9.52 35.30
CA ARG A 408 -34.09 -10.66 35.12
C ARG A 408 -35.40 -10.23 34.44
N GLU A 409 -36.02 -9.18 34.94
CA GLU A 409 -37.25 -8.64 34.38
C GLU A 409 -37.08 -8.04 32.99
N MET A 410 -35.95 -7.40 32.72
CA MET A 410 -35.58 -6.91 31.38
C MET A 410 -35.44 -8.06 30.38
N ILE A 411 -34.77 -9.14 30.75
CA ILE A 411 -34.63 -10.34 29.89
C ILE A 411 -36.01 -10.98 29.65
N GLN A 412 -36.84 -11.04 30.66
CA GLN A 412 -38.21 -11.55 30.54
C GLN A 412 -39.08 -10.69 29.63
N LEU A 413 -38.95 -9.36 29.72
CA LEU A 413 -39.61 -8.41 28.82
C LEU A 413 -39.20 -8.65 27.38
N TYR A 414 -37.89 -8.79 27.11
CA TYR A 414 -37.36 -9.08 25.76
C TYR A 414 -37.87 -10.42 25.20
N LYS A 415 -37.93 -11.47 26.01
CA LYS A 415 -38.50 -12.77 25.64
C LYS A 415 -39.99 -12.66 25.33
N THR A 416 -40.76 -11.99 26.16
CA THR A 416 -42.22 -11.80 25.98
C THR A 416 -42.56 -11.07 24.68
N TYR A 417 -41.78 -10.03 24.32
CA TYR A 417 -42.00 -9.27 23.10
C TYR A 417 -41.21 -9.79 21.91
N LYS A 418 -40.49 -10.93 22.04
CA LYS A 418 -39.67 -11.56 21.03
C LYS A 418 -38.67 -10.59 20.38
N VAL A 419 -38.09 -9.69 21.19
CA VAL A 419 -37.13 -8.68 20.74
C VAL A 419 -35.71 -9.12 21.10
N ASN A 420 -34.84 -9.09 20.11
CA ASN A 420 -33.42 -9.29 20.34
C ASN A 420 -32.71 -7.93 20.43
N PRO A 421 -32.16 -7.53 21.61
CA PRO A 421 -31.48 -6.25 21.77
C PRO A 421 -30.22 -6.15 20.89
N VAL A 422 -29.58 -7.29 20.55
CA VAL A 422 -28.41 -7.33 19.67
C VAL A 422 -28.82 -7.16 18.19
N GLY A 423 -30.08 -7.45 17.84
CA GLY A 423 -30.56 -7.31 16.46
C GLY A 423 -30.44 -5.89 15.89
N GLY A 424 -30.47 -4.88 16.75
CA GLY A 424 -30.33 -3.48 16.34
C GLY A 424 -28.93 -3.06 15.95
N CYS A 425 -27.89 -3.65 16.56
CA CYS A 425 -26.50 -3.34 16.23
C CYS A 425 -25.92 -4.26 15.13
N LEU A 426 -26.58 -5.38 14.81
CA LEU A 426 -26.12 -6.34 13.83
C LEU A 426 -25.83 -5.74 12.43
N PRO A 427 -26.68 -4.87 11.87
CA PRO A 427 -26.38 -4.21 10.59
C PRO A 427 -25.10 -3.38 10.64
N MET A 428 -24.86 -2.66 11.76
CA MET A 428 -23.67 -1.84 11.96
C MET A 428 -22.40 -2.72 12.07
N LEU A 429 -22.47 -3.82 12.84
CA LEU A 429 -21.35 -4.75 12.98
C LEU A 429 -20.97 -5.41 11.64
N LEU A 430 -21.96 -5.79 10.83
CA LEU A 430 -21.76 -6.36 9.51
C LEU A 430 -21.15 -5.35 8.52
N GLN A 431 -21.45 -4.07 8.71
CA GLN A 431 -20.96 -3.00 7.84
C GLN A 431 -19.50 -2.63 8.12
N ILE A 432 -18.96 -2.90 9.32
CA ILE A 432 -17.57 -2.56 9.68
C ILE A 432 -16.55 -3.18 8.73
N PRO A 433 -16.55 -4.51 8.44
CA PRO A 433 -15.60 -5.10 7.49
C PRO A 433 -15.74 -4.53 6.07
N VAL A 434 -16.97 -4.28 5.63
CA VAL A 434 -17.27 -3.68 4.32
C VAL A 434 -16.70 -2.26 4.24
N PHE A 435 -16.88 -1.49 5.31
CA PHE A 435 -16.33 -0.13 5.39
C PHE A 435 -14.81 -0.14 5.29
N PHE A 436 -14.12 -0.99 6.07
CA PHE A 436 -12.66 -1.05 6.02
C PHE A 436 -12.14 -1.55 4.68
N ALA A 437 -12.81 -2.53 4.06
CA ALA A 437 -12.46 -3.00 2.74
C ALA A 437 -12.56 -1.88 1.69
N LEU A 438 -13.69 -1.17 1.66
CA LEU A 438 -13.90 -0.07 0.72
C LEU A 438 -12.99 1.12 1.04
N TYR A 439 -12.75 1.42 2.32
CA TYR A 439 -11.79 2.43 2.76
C TYR A 439 -10.39 2.17 2.18
N LYS A 440 -9.91 0.92 2.30
CA LYS A 440 -8.63 0.51 1.72
C LYS A 440 -8.61 0.66 0.20
N VAL A 441 -9.68 0.22 -0.49
CA VAL A 441 -9.81 0.39 -1.94
C VAL A 441 -9.74 1.86 -2.31
N LEU A 442 -10.56 2.71 -1.71
CA LEU A 442 -10.65 4.14 -2.07
C LEU A 442 -9.38 4.93 -1.75
N LEU A 443 -8.55 4.48 -0.80
CA LEU A 443 -7.27 5.11 -0.48
C LEU A 443 -6.11 4.67 -1.38
N GLN A 444 -6.10 3.42 -1.85
CA GLN A 444 -4.94 2.83 -2.52
C GLN A 444 -5.11 2.72 -4.03
N THR A 445 -6.34 2.87 -4.53
CA THR A 445 -6.65 2.70 -5.95
C THR A 445 -6.17 3.89 -6.75
N ILE A 446 -5.22 3.65 -7.67
CA ILE A 446 -4.64 4.68 -8.55
C ILE A 446 -5.71 5.35 -9.43
N GLU A 447 -6.74 4.62 -9.79
CA GLU A 447 -7.84 5.09 -10.65
C GLU A 447 -8.65 6.22 -10.03
N LEU A 448 -8.61 6.36 -8.70
CA LEU A 448 -9.29 7.45 -7.98
C LEU A 448 -8.42 8.69 -7.80
N ARG A 449 -7.11 8.55 -8.03
CA ARG A 449 -6.18 9.67 -7.92
C ARG A 449 -6.47 10.70 -9.01
N HIS A 450 -6.77 11.94 -8.60
CA HIS A 450 -7.18 13.03 -9.47
C HIS A 450 -8.46 12.76 -10.28
N ALA A 451 -9.30 11.79 -9.86
CA ALA A 451 -10.58 11.51 -10.51
C ALA A 451 -11.65 12.52 -10.05
N PRO A 452 -12.24 13.31 -10.95
CA PRO A 452 -13.30 14.25 -10.60
C PRO A 452 -14.63 13.52 -10.39
N PHE A 453 -15.50 14.13 -9.57
CA PHE A 453 -16.88 13.68 -9.46
C PHE A 453 -17.84 14.70 -10.07
N MET A 454 -18.28 15.66 -9.31
CA MET A 454 -19.20 16.72 -9.74
C MET A 454 -19.08 17.95 -8.81
N LEU A 455 -19.55 19.11 -9.29
CA LEU A 455 -19.54 20.36 -8.56
C LEU A 455 -18.11 20.76 -8.14
N TRP A 456 -17.85 20.90 -6.86
CA TRP A 456 -16.54 21.28 -6.30
C TRP A 456 -15.61 20.08 -6.04
N ILE A 457 -16.08 18.85 -6.20
CA ILE A 457 -15.26 17.64 -5.95
C ILE A 457 -14.47 17.32 -7.22
N THR A 458 -13.26 17.84 -7.27
CA THR A 458 -12.35 17.69 -8.42
C THR A 458 -11.41 16.48 -8.26
N ASP A 459 -11.24 15.97 -7.04
CA ASP A 459 -10.38 14.82 -6.74
C ASP A 459 -11.01 13.95 -5.65
N LEU A 460 -11.40 12.72 -6.02
CA LEU A 460 -11.97 11.75 -5.10
C LEU A 460 -10.96 11.18 -4.10
N SER A 461 -9.66 11.27 -4.41
CA SER A 461 -8.58 10.82 -3.52
C SER A 461 -8.15 11.88 -2.50
N ALA A 462 -8.51 13.14 -2.72
CA ALA A 462 -8.19 14.28 -1.85
C ALA A 462 -9.35 14.60 -0.88
N PRO A 463 -9.07 15.32 0.23
CA PRO A 463 -10.11 15.81 1.12
C PRO A 463 -11.09 16.75 0.41
N ASP A 464 -12.36 16.71 0.83
CA ASP A 464 -13.42 17.59 0.34
C ASP A 464 -13.17 19.03 0.74
N ARG A 465 -12.99 19.92 -0.26
CA ARG A 465 -12.71 21.36 -0.06
C ARG A 465 -13.42 22.19 -1.12
N LEU A 466 -14.41 22.99 -0.72
CA LEU A 466 -14.95 24.05 -1.57
C LEU A 466 -14.13 25.33 -1.34
N GLY A 467 -13.39 25.75 -2.34
CA GLY A 467 -12.69 27.03 -2.34
C GLY A 467 -13.69 28.19 -2.49
N ILE A 468 -13.72 29.08 -1.50
CA ILE A 468 -14.59 30.30 -1.49
C ILE A 468 -13.77 31.58 -1.65
N GLY A 469 -12.48 31.47 -2.05
CA GLY A 469 -11.58 32.62 -2.18
C GLY A 469 -11.04 33.16 -0.85
N ILE A 470 -11.43 32.59 0.29
CA ILE A 470 -10.93 32.93 1.62
C ILE A 470 -10.06 31.77 2.11
N ASN A 471 -8.84 32.06 2.51
CA ASN A 471 -7.96 31.06 3.09
C ASN A 471 -8.37 30.79 4.54
N ILE A 472 -9.01 29.63 4.79
CA ILE A 472 -9.37 29.18 6.13
C ILE A 472 -8.15 28.44 6.71
N PRO A 473 -7.53 28.93 7.79
CA PRO A 473 -6.37 28.26 8.39
C PRO A 473 -6.67 26.78 8.65
N TYR A 474 -5.75 25.91 8.29
CA TYR A 474 -5.80 24.43 8.43
C TYR A 474 -6.81 23.71 7.51
N LEU A 475 -7.76 24.38 6.83
CA LEU A 475 -8.82 23.72 6.07
C LEU A 475 -8.72 23.96 4.55
N GLU A 476 -8.04 25.02 4.09
CA GLU A 476 -7.90 25.38 2.67
C GLU A 476 -9.23 25.55 1.90
N GLY A 477 -10.38 25.37 2.56
CA GLY A 477 -11.72 25.44 2.00
C GLY A 477 -12.81 24.90 2.91
N ILE A 478 -14.07 25.00 2.50
CA ILE A 478 -15.22 24.48 3.29
C ILE A 478 -15.44 23.00 2.94
N PRO A 479 -15.45 22.08 3.94
CA PRO A 479 -15.68 20.65 3.75
C PRO A 479 -17.17 20.33 3.64
N ILE A 480 -17.83 20.75 2.56
CA ILE A 480 -19.31 20.68 2.43
C ILE A 480 -19.81 19.24 2.46
N LEU A 481 -19.17 18.33 1.72
CA LEU A 481 -19.59 16.92 1.71
C LEU A 481 -19.46 16.28 3.09
N THR A 482 -18.39 16.61 3.83
CA THR A 482 -18.17 16.15 5.21
C THR A 482 -19.25 16.70 6.15
N LEU A 483 -19.68 17.95 5.98
CA LEU A 483 -20.77 18.54 6.75
C LEU A 483 -22.12 17.89 6.41
N LEU A 484 -22.40 17.61 5.12
CA LEU A 484 -23.58 16.88 4.68
C LEU A 484 -23.60 15.45 5.25
N MET A 485 -22.46 14.78 5.26
CA MET A 485 -22.31 13.47 5.90
C MET A 485 -22.65 13.54 7.39
N GLY A 486 -22.09 14.48 8.13
CA GLY A 486 -22.40 14.68 9.56
C GLY A 486 -23.86 15.01 9.81
N GLY A 487 -24.47 15.87 8.98
CA GLY A 487 -25.90 16.18 9.02
C GLY A 487 -26.78 14.96 8.76
N SER A 488 -26.41 14.12 7.79
CA SER A 488 -27.11 12.86 7.50
C SER A 488 -27.00 11.86 8.66
N MET A 489 -25.82 11.78 9.32
CA MET A 489 -25.64 10.96 10.52
C MET A 489 -26.54 11.43 11.66
N TYR A 490 -26.60 12.73 11.89
CA TYR A 490 -27.48 13.31 12.93
C TYR A 490 -28.94 13.00 12.64
N LEU A 491 -29.41 13.14 11.39
CA LEU A 491 -30.77 12.81 10.99
C LEU A 491 -31.06 11.32 11.18
N GLN A 492 -30.17 10.44 10.74
CA GLN A 492 -30.30 8.99 10.92
C GLN A 492 -30.39 8.63 12.41
N GLN A 493 -29.57 9.25 13.24
CA GLN A 493 -29.56 9.03 14.68
C GLN A 493 -30.87 9.48 15.36
N LYS A 494 -31.42 10.62 14.92
CA LYS A 494 -32.71 11.10 15.41
C LYS A 494 -33.86 10.13 15.11
N MET A 495 -33.76 9.38 14.00
CA MET A 495 -34.74 8.36 13.60
C MET A 495 -34.52 7.03 14.32
N THR A 496 -33.33 6.81 14.88
CA THR A 496 -32.97 5.57 15.57
C THR A 496 -33.36 5.66 17.04
N PRO A 497 -34.10 4.69 17.59
CA PRO A 497 -34.50 4.71 19.00
C PRO A 497 -33.28 4.58 19.91
N THR A 498 -33.21 5.45 20.91
CA THR A 498 -32.15 5.37 21.93
C THR A 498 -32.46 4.26 22.93
N THR A 499 -31.50 3.42 23.25
CA THR A 499 -31.64 2.33 24.23
C THR A 499 -31.60 2.86 25.68
N GLY A 500 -32.57 3.68 26.08
CA GLY A 500 -32.96 3.94 27.45
C GLY A 500 -31.93 4.43 28.49
N ASP A 501 -30.62 4.48 28.17
CA ASP A 501 -29.59 5.01 29.05
C ASP A 501 -29.29 6.48 28.71
N PRO A 502 -29.52 7.42 29.69
CA PRO A 502 -29.28 8.85 29.44
C PRO A 502 -27.85 9.20 29.06
N MET A 503 -26.85 8.48 29.60
CA MET A 503 -25.44 8.70 29.30
C MET A 503 -25.14 8.26 27.87
N GLN A 504 -25.61 7.06 27.46
CA GLN A 504 -25.47 6.54 26.12
C GLN A 504 -26.16 7.46 25.09
N ALA A 505 -27.37 7.94 25.40
CA ALA A 505 -28.09 8.88 24.55
C ALA A 505 -27.30 10.19 24.33
N LYS A 506 -26.60 10.65 25.37
CA LYS A 506 -25.77 11.86 25.31
C LYS A 506 -24.53 11.65 24.44
N ILE A 507 -23.81 10.54 24.62
CA ILE A 507 -22.66 10.18 23.78
C ILE A 507 -23.08 10.07 22.31
N MET A 508 -24.18 9.37 22.06
CA MET A 508 -24.69 9.21 20.69
C MET A 508 -24.99 10.56 20.02
N LYS A 509 -25.53 11.57 20.73
CA LYS A 509 -25.78 12.89 20.15
C LYS A 509 -24.52 13.62 19.67
N PHE A 510 -23.40 13.43 20.34
CA PHE A 510 -22.12 14.07 19.97
C PHE A 510 -21.34 13.29 18.91
N LEU A 511 -21.70 12.03 18.67
CA LEU A 511 -21.00 11.16 17.75
C LEU A 511 -20.88 11.74 16.33
N PRO A 512 -21.94 12.33 15.71
CA PRO A 512 -21.81 12.95 14.38
C PRO A 512 -20.79 14.09 14.34
N LEU A 513 -20.68 14.87 15.40
CA LEU A 513 -19.70 15.96 15.49
C LEU A 513 -18.27 15.40 15.53
N ILE A 514 -18.03 14.35 16.31
CA ILE A 514 -16.73 13.66 16.38
C ILE A 514 -16.36 13.13 14.99
N PHE A 515 -17.31 12.52 14.27
CA PHE A 515 -17.10 12.01 12.93
C PHE A 515 -16.78 13.13 11.93
N ILE A 516 -17.45 14.29 11.98
CA ILE A 516 -17.09 15.43 11.12
C ILE A 516 -15.61 15.77 11.31
N PHE A 517 -15.14 15.95 12.54
CA PHE A 517 -13.74 16.27 12.81
C PHE A 517 -12.77 15.18 12.33
N MET A 518 -13.13 13.92 12.55
CA MET A 518 -12.30 12.79 12.13
C MET A 518 -12.18 12.71 10.59
N PHE A 519 -13.28 12.98 9.87
CA PHE A 519 -13.34 12.86 8.42
C PHE A 519 -12.90 14.11 7.64
N LEU A 520 -12.54 15.20 8.34
CA LEU A 520 -12.09 16.45 7.70
C LEU A 520 -10.94 16.24 6.69
N ASN A 521 -10.03 15.32 6.98
CA ASN A 521 -8.84 15.07 6.16
C ASN A 521 -8.90 13.73 5.40
N PHE A 522 -10.07 13.10 5.33
CA PHE A 522 -10.25 11.88 4.56
C PHE A 522 -10.58 12.19 3.11
N ALA A 523 -10.24 11.25 2.22
CA ALA A 523 -10.55 11.31 0.80
C ALA A 523 -12.07 11.51 0.57
N SER A 524 -12.42 12.43 -0.32
CA SER A 524 -13.82 12.80 -0.62
C SER A 524 -14.64 11.61 -1.13
N GLY A 525 -14.03 10.65 -1.84
CA GLY A 525 -14.66 9.41 -2.25
C GLY A 525 -15.17 8.55 -1.09
N LEU A 526 -14.41 8.50 0.03
CA LEU A 526 -14.84 7.80 1.23
C LEU A 526 -15.98 8.53 1.95
N VAL A 527 -15.88 9.85 2.04
CA VAL A 527 -16.94 10.70 2.63
C VAL A 527 -18.22 10.58 1.80
N LEU A 528 -18.11 10.53 0.47
CA LEU A 528 -19.22 10.30 -0.46
C LEU A 528 -19.90 8.94 -0.19
N TYR A 529 -19.10 7.86 -0.10
CA TYR A 529 -19.63 6.55 0.26
C TYR A 529 -20.43 6.60 1.56
N TRP A 530 -19.85 7.21 2.63
CA TRP A 530 -20.52 7.28 3.92
C TRP A 530 -21.80 8.10 3.86
N PHE A 531 -21.77 9.25 3.19
CA PHE A 531 -22.94 10.10 2.99
C PHE A 531 -24.09 9.35 2.31
N ILE A 532 -23.80 8.70 1.18
CA ILE A 532 -24.79 7.92 0.41
C ILE A 532 -25.31 6.74 1.23
N ASN A 533 -24.43 6.04 1.94
CA ASN A 533 -24.83 4.95 2.83
C ASN A 533 -25.81 5.42 3.93
N ASN A 534 -25.58 6.60 4.51
CA ASN A 534 -26.50 7.20 5.48
C ASN A 534 -27.83 7.56 4.84
N VAL A 535 -27.82 8.21 3.68
CA VAL A 535 -29.05 8.58 2.94
C VAL A 535 -29.90 7.35 2.62
N LEU A 536 -29.29 6.29 2.12
CA LEU A 536 -29.97 5.02 1.85
C LEU A 536 -30.49 4.36 3.13
N SER A 537 -29.77 4.47 4.25
CA SER A 537 -30.24 3.96 5.55
C SER A 537 -31.44 4.74 6.07
N ILE A 538 -31.43 6.06 5.91
CA ILE A 538 -32.56 6.94 6.27
C ILE A 538 -33.79 6.57 5.44
N ALA A 539 -33.61 6.41 4.12
CA ALA A 539 -34.71 6.02 3.22
C ALA A 539 -35.27 4.63 3.61
N GLN A 540 -34.40 3.66 3.90
CA GLN A 540 -34.81 2.33 4.35
C GLN A 540 -35.58 2.37 5.68
N GLN A 541 -35.07 3.12 6.64
CA GLN A 541 -35.72 3.28 7.96
C GLN A 541 -37.06 3.99 7.85
N TYR A 542 -37.15 5.02 7.00
CA TYR A 542 -38.41 5.72 6.74
C TYR A 542 -39.44 4.76 6.11
N ALA A 543 -39.06 3.96 5.12
CA ALA A 543 -39.94 2.96 4.52
C ALA A 543 -40.46 1.94 5.54
N ILE A 544 -39.58 1.43 6.42
CA ILE A 544 -39.97 0.49 7.49
C ILE A 544 -40.91 1.16 8.52
N ASN A 545 -40.67 2.43 8.86
CA ASN A 545 -41.51 3.14 9.80
C ASN A 545 -42.91 3.39 9.24
N LYS A 546 -43.05 3.53 7.92
CA LYS A 546 -44.34 3.80 7.27
C LYS A 546 -45.14 2.51 6.95
N SER A 547 -44.46 1.36 6.76
CA SER A 547 -45.09 0.08 6.34
C SER A 547 -45.86 -0.65 7.44
N ASP A 548 -45.82 -0.21 8.72
CA ASP A 548 -46.54 -0.73 9.90
C ASP A 548 -47.25 0.42 10.64
#